data_882347d58c5ce49b0fcac0f9767a390d
#
_entry.id   882347d58c5ce49b0fcac0f9767a390d
#
_cell.length_a   1.000
_cell.length_b   1.000
_cell.length_c   1.000
_cell.angle_alpha   90.00
_cell.angle_beta   90.00
_cell.angle_gamma   90.00
#
_symmetry.space_group_name_H-M   'P 1'
#
loop_
_entity.id
_entity.type
_entity.pdbx_description
1 polymer ?
#
loop_
_entity_poly.entity_id
_entity_poly.type
_entity_poly.pdbx_seq_one_letter_code
_entity_poly.pdbx_strand_id
1 'polypeptide(L)'
;RSFSDSIYGKDGEKRYVTQNRLDQMLDHEMNLLEQRISRDEFPNKFFFVYANTVATIDFVKKFKGHGWMGIRFQTNPNDEYSEIKLHVRFHQNEAKLQQESLGIMGVNLIYGAFYKHNEPLKLMKYLYDHIDHESIEIDTINFSGPLFKNVDNRLISLELVRLGMTDAVIFDENGTNVLPAQVLYKKNILTLRGSYRPMTNVNEEMFKKSLEEFLKEKKVKKEDTLVVFEITLSNLRSSGNIEDSDYLD
;
A
#
# COMPACT_ATOMS: atom_id res chain seq x y z
N ARG A 1 -27.49 -0.25 6.74
CA ARG A 1 -26.14 -0.82 6.92
C ARG A 1 -26.03 -2.07 6.06
N SER A 2 -24.89 -2.27 5.37
CA SER A 2 -24.68 -3.49 4.59
C SER A 2 -24.51 -4.71 5.52
N PHE A 3 -24.73 -5.92 5.01
CA PHE A 3 -24.48 -7.15 5.77
C PHE A 3 -23.04 -7.22 6.30
N SER A 4 -22.06 -6.78 5.51
CA SER A 4 -20.68 -6.68 5.96
C SER A 4 -20.46 -5.71 7.12
N ASP A 5 -21.24 -4.62 7.25
CA ASP A 5 -21.13 -3.71 8.37
C ASP A 5 -21.62 -4.35 9.69
N SER A 6 -22.53 -5.30 9.61
CA SER A 6 -23.00 -6.03 10.80
C SER A 6 -21.99 -7.05 11.31
N ILE A 7 -21.11 -7.57 10.44
CA ILE A 7 -20.09 -8.57 10.79
C ILE A 7 -18.77 -7.90 11.17
N TYR A 8 -18.32 -6.89 10.41
CA TYR A 8 -16.98 -6.31 10.52
C TYR A 8 -16.97 -4.88 11.07
N GLY A 9 -18.11 -4.23 11.22
CA GLY A 9 -18.20 -2.89 11.78
C GLY A 9 -18.25 -2.94 13.29
N LYS A 10 -17.31 -2.28 13.99
CA LYS A 10 -17.49 -1.95 15.40
C LYS A 10 -18.50 -0.81 15.51
N ASP A 11 -19.41 -0.90 16.46
CA ASP A 11 -20.31 0.20 16.78
C ASP A 11 -19.48 1.46 17.11
N GLY A 12 -19.64 2.51 16.28
CA GLY A 12 -18.96 3.80 16.46
C GLY A 12 -17.74 4.09 15.55
N GLU A 13 -17.23 3.13 14.79
CA GLU A 13 -16.17 3.43 13.81
C GLU A 13 -16.73 4.24 12.62
N LYS A 14 -16.29 5.50 12.54
CA LYS A 14 -16.66 6.40 11.43
C LYS A 14 -15.93 6.07 10.12
N ARG A 15 -14.83 5.30 10.19
CA ARG A 15 -13.99 4.93 9.05
C ARG A 15 -13.98 3.43 8.89
N TYR A 16 -14.53 2.95 7.78
CA TYR A 16 -14.59 1.53 7.46
C TYR A 16 -13.60 1.11 6.36
N VAL A 17 -12.91 2.06 5.72
CA VAL A 17 -11.85 1.76 4.76
C VAL A 17 -10.50 1.83 5.49
N THR A 18 -10.16 0.74 6.15
CA THR A 18 -8.91 0.61 6.92
C THR A 18 -8.26 -0.74 6.67
N GLN A 19 -6.94 -0.79 6.82
CA GLN A 19 -6.19 -2.05 6.74
C GLN A 19 -6.65 -3.03 7.82
N ASN A 20 -6.87 -2.55 9.05
CA ASN A 20 -7.36 -3.40 10.16
C ASN A 20 -8.70 -4.09 9.83
N ARG A 21 -9.62 -3.38 9.14
CA ARG A 21 -10.86 -4.01 8.69
C ARG A 21 -10.60 -5.09 7.63
N LEU A 22 -9.70 -4.84 6.69
CA LEU A 22 -9.28 -5.85 5.72
C LEU A 22 -8.72 -7.09 6.42
N ASP A 23 -7.84 -6.91 7.42
CA ASP A 23 -7.26 -8.01 8.18
C ASP A 23 -8.34 -8.85 8.89
N GLN A 24 -9.30 -8.19 9.54
CA GLN A 24 -10.44 -8.86 10.17
C GLN A 24 -11.30 -9.65 9.16
N MET A 25 -11.49 -9.11 7.94
CA MET A 25 -12.22 -9.80 6.88
C MET A 25 -11.47 -11.05 6.40
N LEU A 26 -10.16 -10.94 6.17
CA LEU A 26 -9.33 -12.07 5.76
C LEU A 26 -9.28 -13.17 6.85
N ASP A 27 -9.19 -12.78 8.13
CA ASP A 27 -9.25 -13.72 9.26
C ASP A 27 -10.59 -14.47 9.30
N HIS A 28 -11.69 -13.72 9.20
CA HIS A 28 -13.03 -14.31 9.21
C HIS A 28 -13.26 -15.27 8.07
N GLU A 29 -12.96 -14.86 6.84
CA GLU A 29 -13.18 -15.69 5.64
C GLU A 29 -12.29 -16.94 5.65
N MET A 30 -11.05 -16.83 6.13
CA MET A 30 -10.17 -17.99 6.24
C MET A 30 -10.68 -18.98 7.30
N ASN A 31 -11.14 -18.51 8.46
CA ASN A 31 -11.76 -19.35 9.48
C ASN A 31 -13.03 -20.06 8.95
N LEU A 32 -13.83 -19.37 8.16
CA LEU A 32 -15.00 -19.98 7.51
C LEU A 32 -14.61 -21.06 6.51
N LEU A 33 -13.56 -20.81 5.71
CA LEU A 33 -13.03 -21.77 4.75
C LEU A 33 -12.55 -23.04 5.48
N GLU A 34 -11.80 -22.87 6.56
CA GLU A 34 -11.28 -23.98 7.37
C GLU A 34 -12.37 -24.82 8.03
N GLN A 35 -13.46 -24.19 8.46
CA GLN A 35 -14.60 -24.89 9.03
C GLN A 35 -15.43 -25.67 8.02
N ARG A 36 -15.47 -25.23 6.75
CA ARG A 36 -16.34 -25.77 5.72
C ARG A 36 -15.68 -26.82 4.84
N ILE A 37 -14.37 -26.78 4.72
CA ILE A 37 -13.62 -27.64 3.81
C ILE A 37 -12.54 -28.37 4.59
N SER A 38 -12.60 -29.73 4.56
CA SER A 38 -11.49 -30.56 5.03
C SER A 38 -10.32 -30.43 4.04
N ARG A 39 -9.33 -29.63 4.40
CA ARG A 39 -8.19 -29.35 3.50
C ARG A 39 -7.31 -30.58 3.30
N ASP A 40 -7.30 -31.50 4.25
CA ASP A 40 -6.56 -32.77 4.18
C ASP A 40 -7.06 -33.66 3.04
N GLU A 41 -8.33 -33.51 2.64
CA GLU A 41 -8.89 -34.21 1.48
C GLU A 41 -8.37 -33.67 0.14
N PHE A 42 -7.72 -32.50 0.16
CA PHE A 42 -7.24 -31.79 -1.03
C PHE A 42 -5.75 -31.39 -0.92
N PRO A 43 -4.82 -32.34 -0.72
CA PRO A 43 -3.43 -32.07 -0.35
C PRO A 43 -2.63 -31.27 -1.39
N ASN A 44 -3.11 -31.20 -2.63
CA ASN A 44 -2.45 -30.50 -3.74
C ASN A 44 -3.27 -29.30 -4.24
N LYS A 45 -4.14 -28.72 -3.40
CA LYS A 45 -4.97 -27.58 -3.78
C LYS A 45 -4.49 -26.31 -3.12
N PHE A 46 -4.55 -25.25 -3.90
CA PHE A 46 -4.34 -23.89 -3.44
C PHE A 46 -5.60 -23.39 -2.73
N PHE A 47 -5.46 -23.00 -1.49
CA PHE A 47 -6.55 -22.43 -0.69
C PHE A 47 -6.33 -20.94 -0.51
N PHE A 48 -7.36 -20.16 -0.75
CA PHE A 48 -7.28 -18.71 -0.59
C PHE A 48 -8.59 -18.10 -0.17
N VAL A 49 -8.50 -16.92 0.42
CA VAL A 49 -9.60 -15.99 0.63
C VAL A 49 -9.18 -14.63 0.10
N TYR A 50 -10.15 -13.91 -0.44
CA TYR A 50 -9.99 -12.56 -0.95
C TYR A 50 -11.00 -11.65 -0.27
N ALA A 51 -10.56 -10.47 0.13
CA ALA A 51 -11.42 -9.44 0.69
C ALA A 51 -11.02 -8.05 0.20
N ASN A 52 -11.99 -7.14 0.21
CA ASN A 52 -11.75 -5.72 0.02
C ASN A 52 -12.69 -4.87 0.86
N THR A 53 -12.23 -3.69 1.24
CA THR A 53 -13.01 -2.65 1.88
C THR A 53 -12.75 -1.32 1.17
N VAL A 54 -13.77 -0.79 0.50
CA VAL A 54 -13.64 0.28 -0.48
C VAL A 54 -14.73 1.31 -0.31
N ALA A 55 -14.37 2.58 -0.46
CA ALA A 55 -15.30 3.68 -0.68
C ALA A 55 -15.10 4.21 -2.10
N THR A 56 -16.13 4.18 -2.91
CA THR A 56 -16.14 4.83 -4.22
C THR A 56 -16.41 6.33 -4.09
N ILE A 57 -16.24 7.07 -5.17
CA ILE A 57 -16.55 8.51 -5.23
C ILE A 57 -18.00 8.77 -4.78
N ASP A 58 -18.19 9.83 -3.99
CA ASP A 58 -19.49 10.24 -3.52
C ASP A 58 -20.30 10.99 -4.60
N PHE A 59 -21.62 11.15 -4.37
CA PHE A 59 -22.50 11.86 -5.30
C PHE A 59 -22.10 13.32 -5.54
N VAL A 60 -21.45 13.96 -4.57
CA VAL A 60 -21.01 15.35 -4.65
C VAL A 60 -19.65 15.47 -5.32
N LYS A 61 -19.01 14.34 -5.65
CA LYS A 61 -17.67 14.24 -6.25
C LYS A 61 -16.58 14.98 -5.45
N LYS A 62 -16.82 15.14 -4.15
CA LYS A 62 -15.92 15.85 -3.23
C LYS A 62 -14.76 15.00 -2.76
N PHE A 63 -14.98 13.69 -2.59
CA PHE A 63 -13.98 12.73 -2.15
C PHE A 63 -13.74 11.71 -3.26
N LYS A 64 -12.47 11.54 -3.65
CA LYS A 64 -12.07 10.47 -4.55
C LYS A 64 -12.15 9.13 -3.82
N GLY A 65 -12.56 8.10 -4.55
CA GLY A 65 -12.63 6.75 -3.98
C GLY A 65 -11.25 6.18 -3.66
N HIS A 66 -11.22 5.31 -2.66
CA HIS A 66 -10.03 4.55 -2.28
C HIS A 66 -10.42 3.26 -1.58
N GLY A 67 -9.49 2.33 -1.44
CA GLY A 67 -9.78 1.08 -0.75
C GLY A 67 -8.57 0.23 -0.45
N TRP A 68 -8.78 -0.69 0.47
CA TRP A 68 -7.88 -1.79 0.75
C TRP A 68 -8.40 -3.06 0.11
N MET A 69 -7.51 -3.85 -0.47
CA MET A 69 -7.80 -5.22 -0.93
C MET A 69 -6.67 -6.16 -0.57
N GLY A 70 -7.00 -7.42 -0.39
CA GLY A 70 -5.99 -8.41 -0.02
C GLY A 70 -6.43 -9.83 -0.35
N ILE A 71 -5.42 -10.66 -0.46
CA ILE A 71 -5.55 -12.10 -0.60
C ILE A 71 -4.67 -12.77 0.45
N ARG A 72 -5.24 -13.76 1.14
CA ARG A 72 -4.53 -14.66 2.04
C ARG A 72 -4.62 -16.06 1.48
N PHE A 73 -3.52 -16.79 1.43
CA PHE A 73 -3.50 -18.09 0.79
C PHE A 73 -2.47 -19.05 1.37
N GLN A 74 -2.68 -20.33 1.09
CA GLN A 74 -1.79 -21.45 1.39
C GLN A 74 -1.54 -22.25 0.10
N THR A 75 -0.31 -22.62 -0.12
CA THR A 75 0.06 -23.48 -1.25
C THR A 75 -0.11 -24.96 -0.91
N ASN A 76 0.00 -25.31 0.36
CA ASN A 76 -0.30 -26.65 0.87
C ASN A 76 -1.19 -26.55 2.12
N PRO A 77 -2.01 -27.56 2.40
CA PRO A 77 -2.76 -27.64 3.64
C PRO A 77 -1.82 -27.55 4.86
N ASN A 78 -2.27 -26.88 5.91
CA ASN A 78 -1.54 -26.71 7.17
C ASN A 78 -0.25 -25.85 7.11
N ASP A 79 0.13 -25.31 5.94
CA ASP A 79 1.17 -24.29 5.88
C ASP A 79 0.70 -23.00 6.58
N GLU A 80 1.67 -22.22 7.06
CA GLU A 80 1.39 -20.82 7.45
C GLU A 80 0.90 -20.02 6.24
N TYR A 81 0.04 -19.05 6.49
CA TYR A 81 -0.52 -18.19 5.44
C TYR A 81 0.52 -17.24 4.86
N SER A 82 0.42 -17.02 3.57
CA SER A 82 1.04 -15.88 2.92
C SER A 82 -0.04 -14.90 2.47
N GLU A 83 0.30 -13.61 2.48
CA GLU A 83 -0.63 -12.54 2.18
C GLU A 83 -0.03 -11.54 1.20
N ILE A 84 -0.91 -10.99 0.38
CA ILE A 84 -0.63 -9.78 -0.41
C ILE A 84 -1.74 -8.81 -0.11
N LYS A 85 -1.38 -7.64 0.44
CA LYS A 85 -2.32 -6.55 0.76
C LYS A 85 -1.91 -5.29 0.02
N LEU A 86 -2.86 -4.60 -0.56
CA LEU A 86 -2.59 -3.35 -1.28
C LEU A 86 -3.68 -2.31 -1.01
N HIS A 87 -3.27 -1.05 -1.06
CA HIS A 87 -4.19 0.08 -1.04
C HIS A 87 -4.23 0.73 -2.41
N VAL A 88 -5.44 1.10 -2.82
CA VAL A 88 -5.70 1.73 -4.11
C VAL A 88 -6.42 3.06 -3.96
N ARG A 89 -6.15 3.96 -4.91
CA ARG A 89 -6.87 5.21 -5.10
C ARG A 89 -7.42 5.26 -6.51
N PHE A 90 -8.67 5.71 -6.64
CA PHE A 90 -9.32 5.83 -7.95
C PHE A 90 -9.18 7.25 -8.48
N HIS A 91 -8.87 7.35 -9.77
CA HIS A 91 -8.79 8.63 -10.48
C HIS A 91 -10.03 8.92 -11.33
N GLN A 92 -10.79 7.89 -11.66
CA GLN A 92 -12.05 7.99 -12.40
C GLN A 92 -13.11 8.78 -11.63
N ASN A 93 -13.95 9.52 -12.35
CA ASN A 93 -14.96 10.40 -11.78
C ASN A 93 -16.38 9.78 -11.72
N GLU A 94 -16.49 8.47 -11.87
CA GLU A 94 -17.73 7.71 -11.83
C GLU A 94 -17.58 6.47 -10.97
N ALA A 95 -18.52 6.27 -10.03
CA ALA A 95 -18.50 5.15 -9.11
C ALA A 95 -18.54 3.78 -9.83
N LYS A 96 -19.26 3.69 -10.95
CA LYS A 96 -19.33 2.47 -11.76
C LYS A 96 -17.96 2.10 -12.33
N LEU A 97 -17.25 3.05 -12.93
CA LEU A 97 -15.92 2.81 -13.49
C LEU A 97 -14.91 2.42 -12.40
N GLN A 98 -15.01 3.05 -11.22
CA GLN A 98 -14.19 2.67 -10.07
C GLN A 98 -14.46 1.23 -9.62
N GLN A 99 -15.72 0.80 -9.61
CA GLN A 99 -16.09 -0.59 -9.30
C GLN A 99 -15.59 -1.59 -10.35
N GLU A 100 -15.65 -1.23 -11.63
CA GLU A 100 -15.13 -2.05 -12.73
C GLU A 100 -13.59 -2.23 -12.59
N SER A 101 -12.85 -1.15 -12.40
CA SER A 101 -11.40 -1.20 -12.18
C SER A 101 -11.03 -2.02 -10.92
N LEU A 102 -11.80 -1.87 -9.84
CA LEU A 102 -11.63 -2.66 -8.63
C LEU A 102 -11.84 -4.15 -8.89
N GLY A 103 -12.88 -4.49 -9.65
CA GLY A 103 -13.19 -5.89 -10.00
C GLY A 103 -12.07 -6.54 -10.80
N ILE A 104 -11.56 -5.85 -11.82
CA ILE A 104 -10.44 -6.34 -12.64
C ILE A 104 -9.18 -6.48 -11.77
N MET A 105 -8.84 -5.47 -10.96
CA MET A 105 -7.69 -5.52 -10.05
C MET A 105 -7.79 -6.70 -9.07
N GLY A 106 -8.99 -6.99 -8.54
CA GLY A 106 -9.23 -8.12 -7.65
C GLY A 106 -8.98 -9.46 -8.34
N VAL A 107 -9.46 -9.63 -9.58
CA VAL A 107 -9.19 -10.83 -10.39
C VAL A 107 -7.70 -10.97 -10.69
N ASN A 108 -7.03 -9.86 -11.06
CA ASN A 108 -5.59 -9.85 -11.33
C ASN A 108 -4.78 -10.21 -10.08
N LEU A 109 -5.20 -9.75 -8.89
CA LEU A 109 -4.55 -10.10 -7.63
C LEU A 109 -4.69 -11.60 -7.32
N ILE A 110 -5.88 -12.17 -7.49
CA ILE A 110 -6.13 -13.61 -7.29
C ILE A 110 -5.29 -14.43 -8.28
N TYR A 111 -5.33 -14.08 -9.55
CA TYR A 111 -4.54 -14.74 -10.59
C TYR A 111 -3.03 -14.62 -10.32
N GLY A 112 -2.57 -13.43 -9.95
CA GLY A 112 -1.18 -13.15 -9.60
C GLY A 112 -0.70 -13.98 -8.41
N ALA A 113 -1.50 -14.06 -7.35
CA ALA A 113 -1.19 -14.89 -6.18
C ALA A 113 -1.12 -16.38 -6.54
N PHE A 114 -1.98 -16.86 -7.43
CA PHE A 114 -1.99 -18.26 -7.83
C PHE A 114 -0.81 -18.62 -8.76
N TYR A 115 -0.54 -17.80 -9.79
CA TYR A 115 0.42 -18.17 -10.84
C TYR A 115 1.77 -17.48 -10.75
N LYS A 116 1.90 -16.38 -9.98
CA LYS A 116 3.07 -15.49 -10.00
C LYS A 116 3.63 -15.15 -8.61
N HIS A 117 3.16 -15.81 -7.54
CA HIS A 117 3.63 -15.51 -6.17
C HIS A 117 5.14 -15.67 -5.99
N ASN A 118 5.79 -16.56 -6.75
CA ASN A 118 7.25 -16.75 -6.72
C ASN A 118 8.03 -15.59 -7.39
N GLU A 119 7.35 -14.69 -8.09
CA GLU A 119 7.94 -13.58 -8.84
C GLU A 119 7.19 -12.26 -8.54
N PRO A 120 7.37 -11.68 -7.34
CA PRO A 120 6.59 -10.50 -6.90
C PRO A 120 6.59 -9.34 -7.89
N LEU A 121 7.72 -9.04 -8.54
CA LEU A 121 7.79 -7.96 -9.55
C LEU A 121 6.94 -8.26 -10.79
N LYS A 122 6.86 -9.51 -11.23
CA LYS A 122 5.97 -9.90 -12.33
C LYS A 122 4.50 -9.87 -11.91
N LEU A 123 4.21 -10.24 -10.65
CA LEU A 123 2.89 -10.11 -10.08
C LEU A 123 2.46 -8.65 -10.07
N MET A 124 3.29 -7.73 -9.59
CA MET A 124 2.98 -6.31 -9.58
C MET A 124 2.62 -5.79 -10.97
N LYS A 125 3.44 -6.08 -11.99
CA LYS A 125 3.15 -5.68 -13.38
C LYS A 125 1.83 -6.25 -13.88
N TYR A 126 1.49 -7.47 -13.48
CA TYR A 126 0.26 -8.14 -13.88
C TYR A 126 -0.99 -7.53 -13.22
N LEU A 127 -0.86 -6.84 -12.07
CA LEU A 127 -2.00 -6.17 -11.44
C LEU A 127 -2.72 -5.18 -12.38
N TYR A 128 -1.99 -4.58 -13.31
CA TYR A 128 -2.54 -3.64 -14.30
C TYR A 128 -2.99 -4.30 -15.62
N ASP A 129 -3.03 -5.63 -15.70
CA ASP A 129 -3.55 -6.29 -16.91
C ASP A 129 -5.01 -5.88 -17.15
N HIS A 130 -5.29 -5.36 -18.35
CA HIS A 130 -6.59 -4.77 -18.72
C HIS A 130 -7.07 -3.59 -17.85
N ILE A 131 -6.17 -2.89 -17.18
CA ILE A 131 -6.45 -1.65 -16.43
C ILE A 131 -5.54 -0.54 -16.93
N ASP A 132 -6.13 0.63 -17.16
CA ASP A 132 -5.38 1.84 -17.45
C ASP A 132 -4.75 2.40 -16.17
N HIS A 133 -3.46 2.73 -16.22
CA HIS A 133 -2.73 3.36 -15.12
C HIS A 133 -3.34 4.70 -14.67
N GLU A 134 -4.01 5.41 -15.59
CA GLU A 134 -4.73 6.64 -15.24
C GLU A 134 -6.05 6.40 -14.48
N SER A 135 -6.53 5.16 -14.41
CA SER A 135 -7.78 4.81 -13.77
C SER A 135 -7.65 4.56 -12.27
N ILE A 136 -6.56 3.93 -11.86
CA ILE A 136 -6.32 3.45 -10.50
C ILE A 136 -4.84 3.53 -10.17
N GLU A 137 -4.53 3.98 -8.97
CA GLU A 137 -3.19 4.07 -8.40
C GLU A 137 -3.05 3.02 -7.29
N ILE A 138 -1.92 2.33 -7.25
CA ILE A 138 -1.52 1.49 -6.11
C ILE A 138 -0.45 2.27 -5.33
N ASP A 139 -0.82 2.87 -4.21
CA ASP A 139 0.10 3.67 -3.38
C ASP A 139 0.79 2.85 -2.28
N THR A 140 0.30 1.65 -2.00
CA THR A 140 0.93 0.73 -1.06
C THR A 140 0.65 -0.71 -1.47
N ILE A 141 1.68 -1.56 -1.41
CA ILE A 141 1.57 -3.02 -1.52
C ILE A 141 2.52 -3.66 -0.51
N ASN A 142 2.04 -4.70 0.16
CA ASN A 142 2.79 -5.44 1.16
C ASN A 142 2.66 -6.94 0.93
N PHE A 143 3.79 -7.62 0.94
CA PHE A 143 3.92 -9.07 0.86
C PHE A 143 4.35 -9.60 2.21
N SER A 144 3.66 -10.59 2.76
CA SER A 144 3.98 -11.18 4.06
C SER A 144 3.73 -12.68 4.09
N GLY A 145 4.32 -13.36 5.08
CA GLY A 145 4.22 -14.79 5.27
C GLY A 145 5.39 -15.58 4.66
N PRO A 146 5.35 -16.92 4.79
CA PRO A 146 6.50 -17.80 4.50
C PRO A 146 6.99 -17.74 3.05
N LEU A 147 6.11 -17.54 2.08
CA LEU A 147 6.50 -17.45 0.66
C LEU A 147 7.25 -16.15 0.34
N PHE A 148 7.12 -15.14 1.17
CA PHE A 148 7.67 -13.80 0.95
C PHE A 148 8.76 -13.41 1.94
N LYS A 149 9.36 -14.37 2.66
CA LYS A 149 10.43 -14.11 3.65
C LYS A 149 11.62 -13.32 3.10
N ASN A 150 11.91 -13.48 1.82
CA ASN A 150 13.02 -12.83 1.13
C ASN A 150 12.58 -11.58 0.34
N VAL A 151 11.33 -11.14 0.49
CA VAL A 151 10.81 -9.95 -0.16
C VAL A 151 10.99 -8.76 0.75
N ASP A 152 11.80 -7.79 0.33
CA ASP A 152 11.89 -6.51 1.02
C ASP A 152 10.79 -5.56 0.52
N ASN A 153 9.81 -5.28 1.38
CA ASN A 153 8.69 -4.41 1.04
C ASN A 153 9.09 -2.95 0.78
N ARG A 154 10.28 -2.51 1.21
CA ARG A 154 10.82 -1.19 0.88
C ARG A 154 11.18 -1.12 -0.59
N LEU A 155 11.87 -2.14 -1.10
CA LEU A 155 12.19 -2.26 -2.54
C LEU A 155 10.93 -2.40 -3.39
N ILE A 156 9.97 -3.20 -2.93
CA ILE A 156 8.65 -3.33 -3.57
C ILE A 156 7.95 -1.97 -3.68
N SER A 157 8.00 -1.17 -2.63
CA SER A 157 7.42 0.18 -2.63
C SER A 157 8.11 1.12 -3.62
N LEU A 158 9.43 1.03 -3.76
CA LEU A 158 10.17 1.79 -4.78
C LEU A 158 9.80 1.34 -6.20
N GLU A 159 9.56 0.05 -6.40
CA GLU A 159 9.11 -0.47 -7.69
C GLU A 159 7.71 0.04 -8.09
N LEU A 160 6.83 0.37 -7.13
CA LEU A 160 5.56 1.06 -7.45
C LEU A 160 5.82 2.37 -8.22
N VAL A 161 6.79 3.16 -7.74
CA VAL A 161 7.16 4.43 -8.39
C VAL A 161 7.88 4.18 -9.73
N ARG A 162 8.78 3.21 -9.80
CA ARG A 162 9.50 2.86 -11.03
C ARG A 162 8.58 2.39 -12.15
N LEU A 163 7.52 1.69 -11.78
CA LEU A 163 6.51 1.17 -12.71
C LEU A 163 5.39 2.19 -13.03
N GLY A 164 5.42 3.38 -12.43
CA GLY A 164 4.41 4.40 -12.61
C GLY A 164 3.04 4.04 -12.01
N MET A 165 3.04 3.16 -11.00
CA MET A 165 1.81 2.75 -10.29
C MET A 165 1.39 3.78 -9.24
N THR A 166 2.33 4.60 -8.78
CA THR A 166 2.15 5.80 -7.95
C THR A 166 3.28 6.79 -8.23
N ASP A 167 3.06 8.06 -7.92
CA ASP A 167 4.06 9.12 -8.10
C ASP A 167 5.11 9.15 -6.99
N ALA A 168 4.74 8.73 -5.78
CA ALA A 168 5.63 8.77 -4.62
C ALA A 168 5.23 7.76 -3.56
N VAL A 169 6.20 7.31 -2.77
CA VAL A 169 6.01 6.51 -1.56
C VAL A 169 6.65 7.22 -0.38
N ILE A 170 6.10 7.05 0.81
CA ILE A 170 6.62 7.62 2.06
C ILE A 170 6.96 6.48 3.00
N PHE A 171 8.15 6.54 3.57
CA PHE A 171 8.58 5.63 4.63
C PHE A 171 8.62 6.36 5.97
N ASP A 172 8.21 5.68 7.02
CA ASP A 172 8.40 6.14 8.38
C ASP A 172 9.86 5.91 8.85
N GLU A 173 10.15 6.27 10.07
CA GLU A 173 11.48 6.12 10.72
C GLU A 173 11.94 4.66 10.84
N ASN A 174 11.02 3.68 10.67
CA ASN A 174 11.32 2.26 10.71
C ASN A 174 11.46 1.66 9.30
N GLY A 175 11.37 2.49 8.25
CA GLY A 175 11.38 2.04 6.86
C GLY A 175 10.08 1.40 6.40
N THR A 176 8.97 1.59 7.14
CA THR A 176 7.66 1.08 6.75
C THR A 176 6.99 2.03 5.76
N ASN A 177 6.49 1.52 4.63
CA ASN A 177 5.69 2.33 3.72
C ASN A 177 4.37 2.71 4.39
N VAL A 178 4.11 4.00 4.46
CA VAL A 178 2.93 4.59 5.09
C VAL A 178 2.08 5.35 4.07
N LEU A 179 0.76 5.34 4.27
CA LEU A 179 -0.15 6.04 3.36
C LEU A 179 0.02 7.56 3.46
N PRO A 180 0.35 8.25 2.37
CA PRO A 180 0.52 9.71 2.35
C PRO A 180 -0.69 10.44 2.93
N ALA A 181 -1.90 10.01 2.57
CA ALA A 181 -3.14 10.60 3.05
C ALA A 181 -3.35 10.53 4.57
N GLN A 182 -2.71 9.56 5.25
CA GLN A 182 -2.79 9.45 6.71
C GLN A 182 -1.72 10.28 7.40
N VAL A 183 -0.49 10.22 6.89
CA VAL A 183 0.67 10.87 7.53
C VAL A 183 0.66 12.37 7.31
N LEU A 184 0.27 12.84 6.12
CA LEU A 184 0.29 14.26 5.75
C LEU A 184 -0.97 15.02 6.18
N TYR A 185 -2.03 14.31 6.59
CA TYR A 185 -3.32 14.96 6.88
C TYR A 185 -3.23 15.94 8.02
N LYS A 186 -3.59 17.22 7.74
CA LYS A 186 -3.57 18.36 8.68
C LYS A 186 -2.19 18.62 9.31
N LYS A 187 -1.10 18.17 8.68
CA LYS A 187 0.26 18.48 9.14
C LYS A 187 0.82 19.73 8.44
N ASN A 188 1.66 20.45 9.18
CA ASN A 188 2.57 21.43 8.60
C ASN A 188 3.80 20.68 8.10
N ILE A 189 4.04 20.71 6.80
CA ILE A 189 5.06 19.87 6.17
C ILE A 189 6.26 20.73 5.80
N LEU A 190 7.42 20.40 6.35
CA LEU A 190 8.72 20.89 5.92
C LEU A 190 9.37 19.83 5.04
N THR A 191 9.51 20.10 3.75
CA THR A 191 10.16 19.19 2.81
C THR A 191 11.57 19.67 2.52
N LEU A 192 12.54 18.79 2.70
CA LEU A 192 13.95 18.98 2.36
C LEU A 192 14.29 18.03 1.21
N ARG A 193 14.64 18.59 0.06
CA ARG A 193 14.99 17.80 -1.14
C ARG A 193 16.51 17.67 -1.28
N GLY A 194 16.98 16.44 -1.50
CA GLY A 194 18.41 16.16 -1.66
C GLY A 194 18.65 14.74 -2.13
N SER A 195 19.91 14.39 -2.35
CA SER A 195 20.34 13.00 -2.63
C SER A 195 20.61 12.20 -1.35
N TYR A 196 21.08 12.88 -0.31
CA TYR A 196 21.41 12.32 1.03
C TYR A 196 22.33 11.09 0.99
N ARG A 197 23.26 11.05 0.05
CA ARG A 197 24.19 9.93 -0.17
C ARG A 197 25.66 10.38 -0.21
N PRO A 198 26.33 10.32 0.93
CA PRO A 198 25.81 10.20 2.30
C PRO A 198 25.17 11.50 2.79
N MET A 199 24.46 11.43 3.90
CA MET A 199 24.02 12.63 4.61
C MET A 199 25.24 13.36 5.15
N THR A 200 25.37 14.65 4.85
CA THR A 200 26.54 15.46 5.23
C THR A 200 26.20 16.41 6.38
N ASN A 201 27.23 16.94 7.07
CA ASN A 201 27.05 17.97 8.10
C ASN A 201 26.30 19.20 7.56
N VAL A 202 26.49 19.54 6.27
CA VAL A 202 25.75 20.64 5.61
C VAL A 202 24.25 20.33 5.54
N ASN A 203 23.87 19.09 5.21
CA ASN A 203 22.47 18.68 5.22
C ASN A 203 21.86 18.78 6.62
N GLU A 204 22.61 18.37 7.64
CA GLU A 204 22.16 18.45 9.02
C GLU A 204 21.97 19.91 9.49
N GLU A 205 22.92 20.79 9.19
CA GLU A 205 22.77 22.21 9.48
C GLU A 205 21.62 22.87 8.71
N MET A 206 21.47 22.53 7.45
CA MET A 206 20.35 23.00 6.62
C MET A 206 19.02 22.56 7.23
N PHE A 207 18.90 21.30 7.65
CA PHE A 207 17.71 20.80 8.35
C PHE A 207 17.43 21.59 9.62
N LYS A 208 18.42 21.74 10.52
CA LYS A 208 18.24 22.45 11.80
C LYS A 208 17.78 23.89 11.60
N LYS A 209 18.44 24.62 10.71
CA LYS A 209 18.09 26.02 10.40
C LYS A 209 16.72 26.15 9.73
N SER A 210 16.42 25.27 8.76
CA SER A 210 15.13 25.28 8.09
C SER A 210 13.98 24.99 9.04
N LEU A 211 14.16 24.03 9.96
CA LEU A 211 13.16 23.71 10.97
C LEU A 211 12.96 24.88 11.96
N GLU A 212 14.04 25.50 12.40
CA GLU A 212 13.98 26.66 13.28
C GLU A 212 13.20 27.82 12.64
N GLU A 213 13.51 28.15 11.37
CA GLU A 213 12.79 29.21 10.64
C GLU A 213 11.32 28.83 10.36
N PHE A 214 11.06 27.58 10.00
CA PHE A 214 9.71 27.10 9.74
C PHE A 214 8.81 27.19 10.98
N LEU A 215 9.35 26.88 12.16
CA LEU A 215 8.61 26.98 13.42
C LEU A 215 8.34 28.41 13.89
N LYS A 216 8.99 29.42 13.31
CA LYS A 216 8.68 30.87 13.57
C LYS A 216 7.45 31.35 12.83
N GLU A 217 6.98 30.60 11.81
CA GLU A 217 5.79 30.97 11.05
C GLU A 217 4.52 30.93 11.93
N LYS A 218 3.71 31.99 11.89
CA LYS A 218 2.56 32.21 12.80
C LYS A 218 1.51 31.09 12.80
N LYS A 219 1.43 30.32 11.70
CA LYS A 219 0.42 29.26 11.53
C LYS A 219 0.96 27.86 11.78
N VAL A 220 2.28 27.73 12.00
CA VAL A 220 2.95 26.45 12.20
C VAL A 220 2.97 26.10 13.68
N LYS A 221 2.49 24.91 14.00
CA LYS A 221 2.56 24.34 15.35
C LYS A 221 3.54 23.20 15.35
N LYS A 222 4.41 23.17 16.35
CA LYS A 222 5.45 22.15 16.48
C LYS A 222 4.87 20.74 16.54
N GLU A 223 3.80 20.55 17.27
CA GLU A 223 3.10 19.26 17.44
C GLU A 223 2.44 18.72 16.14
N ASP A 224 2.16 19.64 15.19
CA ASP A 224 1.58 19.30 13.89
C ASP A 224 2.61 19.37 12.77
N THR A 225 3.89 19.56 13.10
CA THR A 225 4.96 19.65 12.09
C THR A 225 5.53 18.29 11.77
N LEU A 226 5.60 18.00 10.47
CA LEU A 226 6.25 16.82 9.91
C LEU A 226 7.40 17.27 9.02
N VAL A 227 8.56 16.69 9.21
CA VAL A 227 9.72 16.87 8.33
C VAL A 227 9.81 15.69 7.38
N VAL A 228 9.92 15.96 6.09
CA VAL A 228 10.03 14.95 5.03
C VAL A 228 11.32 15.19 4.26
N PHE A 229 12.18 14.20 4.20
CA PHE A 229 13.33 14.18 3.31
C PHE A 229 12.91 13.58 1.97
N GLU A 230 12.94 14.39 0.92
CA GLU A 230 12.51 14.00 -0.41
C GLU A 230 13.71 13.65 -1.29
N ILE A 231 13.68 12.45 -1.84
CA ILE A 231 14.64 11.96 -2.83
C ILE A 231 13.90 11.72 -4.14
N THR A 232 14.39 12.30 -5.23
CA THR A 232 13.80 12.04 -6.56
C THR A 232 14.55 10.93 -7.27
N LEU A 233 13.82 9.93 -7.77
CA LEU A 233 14.40 8.80 -8.52
C LEU A 233 15.18 9.25 -9.77
N SER A 234 14.75 10.34 -10.42
CA SER A 234 15.46 10.91 -11.57
C SER A 234 16.85 11.43 -11.19
N ASN A 235 16.98 12.12 -10.06
CA ASN A 235 18.27 12.62 -9.59
C ASN A 235 19.20 11.48 -9.14
N LEU A 236 18.67 10.44 -8.54
CA LEU A 236 19.45 9.27 -8.19
C LEU A 236 19.99 8.58 -9.45
N ARG A 237 19.18 8.41 -10.49
CA ARG A 237 19.61 7.79 -11.78
C ARG A 237 20.64 8.62 -12.53
N SER A 238 20.61 9.94 -12.42
CA SER A 238 21.60 10.82 -13.07
C SER A 238 22.98 10.67 -12.49
N SER A 239 23.12 10.13 -11.28
CA SER A 239 24.40 9.91 -10.57
C SER A 239 25.06 8.55 -10.91
N GLY A 240 24.47 7.75 -11.80
CA GLY A 240 24.97 6.44 -12.23
C GLY A 240 23.98 5.31 -11.98
N ASN A 241 24.39 4.08 -12.24
CA ASN A 241 23.61 2.90 -11.88
C ASN A 241 23.52 2.80 -10.34
N ILE A 242 22.31 2.83 -9.83
CA ILE A 242 22.03 2.68 -8.41
C ILE A 242 21.59 1.25 -8.19
N GLU A 243 22.31 0.53 -7.35
CA GLU A 243 21.95 -0.80 -6.89
C GLU A 243 20.78 -0.71 -5.89
N ASP A 244 19.97 -1.76 -5.80
CA ASP A 244 18.83 -1.77 -4.86
C ASP A 244 19.25 -1.63 -3.39
N SER A 245 20.45 -2.14 -3.02
CA SER A 245 21.07 -1.92 -1.72
C SER A 245 21.27 -0.44 -1.37
N ASP A 246 21.55 0.38 -2.35
CA ASP A 246 21.79 1.81 -2.17
C ASP A 246 20.54 2.60 -1.72
N TYR A 247 19.36 2.01 -1.82
CA TYR A 247 18.12 2.61 -1.32
C TYR A 247 17.80 2.21 0.11
N LEU A 248 18.50 1.22 0.66
CA LEU A 248 18.22 0.66 1.96
C LEU A 248 19.15 1.21 3.05
N ASP A 249 20.30 1.75 2.64
CA ASP A 249 21.33 2.38 3.47
C ASP A 249 21.06 3.89 3.66
#